data_071c301966a5e93cfdd87a0d03eb8927
#
_entry.id   071c301966a5e93cfdd87a0d03eb8927
#
_cell.length_a   1.000
_cell.length_b   1.000
_cell.length_c   1.000
_cell.angle_alpha   90.00
_cell.angle_beta   90.00
_cell.angle_gamma   90.00
#
_symmetry.space_group_name_H-M   'P 1'
#
loop_
_entity.id
_entity.type
_entity.pdbx_description
1 polymer ?
#
loop_
_entity_poly.entity_id
_entity_poly.type
_entity_poly.pdbx_seq_one_letter_code
_entity_poly.pdbx_strand_id
1 'polypeptide(L)'
;MGTLSPIARLGDTSDHGGTIITASTVVSCDGIGVAGQGDLHSCPIPGHGVTPLISGSDGKMADGLLIIRIGDIAECGAVVITGSPVSSST
;
A
#
# COMPACT_ATOMS: atom_id res chain seq x y z
N MET A 1 -3.50 17.18 -13.67
CA MET A 1 -4.30 16.61 -12.60
C MET A 1 -3.99 15.13 -12.44
N GLY A 2 -3.78 14.68 -11.24
CA GLY A 2 -3.52 13.28 -10.99
C GLY A 2 -4.78 12.44 -11.10
N THR A 3 -4.61 11.17 -11.46
CA THR A 3 -5.69 10.18 -11.41
C THR A 3 -5.85 9.72 -9.96
N LEU A 4 -7.09 9.62 -9.48
CA LEU A 4 -7.35 9.07 -8.17
C LEU A 4 -7.25 7.55 -8.21
N SER A 5 -6.59 6.97 -7.23
CA SER A 5 -6.49 5.52 -7.07
C SER A 5 -6.91 5.13 -5.65
N PRO A 6 -7.56 3.98 -5.48
CA PRO A 6 -7.96 3.52 -4.16
C PRO A 6 -6.77 3.42 -3.20
N ILE A 7 -6.98 3.88 -1.98
CA ILE A 7 -5.97 3.84 -0.93
C ILE A 7 -5.76 2.40 -0.46
N ALA A 8 -4.50 1.96 -0.39
CA ALA A 8 -4.15 0.64 0.11
C ALA A 8 -4.13 0.63 1.65
N ARG A 9 -4.51 -0.51 2.23
CA ARG A 9 -4.66 -0.69 3.68
C ARG A 9 -4.00 -1.98 4.10
N LEU A 10 -3.86 -2.14 5.43
CA LEU A 10 -3.39 -3.40 6.00
C LEU A 10 -4.22 -4.57 5.46
N GLY A 11 -3.56 -5.61 4.97
CA GLY A 11 -4.21 -6.80 4.41
C GLY A 11 -4.54 -6.70 2.93
N ASP A 12 -4.37 -5.54 2.30
CA ASP A 12 -4.54 -5.43 0.85
C ASP A 12 -3.46 -6.22 0.11
N THR A 13 -3.76 -6.61 -1.12
CA THR A 13 -3.00 -7.65 -1.83
C THR A 13 -2.26 -7.11 -3.04
N SER A 14 -1.29 -7.89 -3.51
CA SER A 14 -0.51 -7.58 -4.70
C SER A 14 -0.70 -8.66 -5.78
N ASP A 15 -0.26 -8.33 -7.00
CA ASP A 15 -0.31 -9.24 -8.13
C ASP A 15 0.63 -10.46 -8.00
N HIS A 16 1.52 -10.44 -7.02
CA HIS A 16 2.35 -11.60 -6.67
C HIS A 16 1.66 -12.54 -5.67
N GLY A 17 0.42 -12.25 -5.28
CA GLY A 17 -0.28 -13.03 -4.26
C GLY A 17 0.12 -12.68 -2.83
N GLY A 18 0.87 -11.61 -2.65
CA GLY A 18 1.31 -11.14 -1.34
C GLY A 18 0.31 -10.20 -0.67
N THR A 19 0.61 -9.82 0.57
CA THR A 19 -0.24 -8.93 1.37
C THR A 19 0.58 -7.87 2.08
N ILE A 20 -0.05 -6.72 2.32
CA ILE A 20 0.51 -5.65 3.16
C ILE A 20 0.36 -6.08 4.61
N ILE A 21 1.46 -6.13 5.35
CA ILE A 21 1.49 -6.66 6.72
C ILE A 21 1.75 -5.61 7.78
N THR A 22 2.13 -4.39 7.41
CA THR A 22 2.22 -3.26 8.35
C THR A 22 1.52 -2.05 7.77
N ALA A 23 0.98 -1.19 8.64
CA ALA A 23 0.28 0.02 8.24
C ALA A 23 0.20 0.98 9.44
N SER A 24 -0.32 2.20 9.20
CA SER A 24 -0.50 3.18 10.26
C SER A 24 -1.40 2.66 11.37
N THR A 25 -1.04 2.97 12.62
CA THR A 25 -1.88 2.70 13.79
C THR A 25 -2.77 3.88 14.15
N VAL A 26 -2.59 5.03 13.50
CA VAL A 26 -3.32 6.27 13.82
C VAL A 26 -4.19 6.78 12.68
N VAL A 27 -3.87 6.41 11.43
CA VAL A 27 -4.67 6.79 10.26
C VAL A 27 -5.31 5.55 9.67
N SER A 28 -6.62 5.55 9.58
CA SER A 28 -7.37 4.40 9.05
C SER A 28 -8.33 4.82 7.95
N CYS A 29 -8.68 3.86 7.11
CA CYS A 29 -9.65 3.97 6.06
C CYS A 29 -10.57 2.76 6.16
N ASP A 30 -11.86 2.99 6.32
CA ASP A 30 -12.85 1.91 6.54
C ASP A 30 -12.53 1.08 7.81
N GLY A 31 -11.93 1.72 8.81
CA GLY A 31 -11.53 1.04 10.05
C GLY A 31 -10.25 0.20 9.93
N ILE A 32 -9.54 0.28 8.81
CA ILE A 32 -8.32 -0.49 8.55
C ILE A 32 -7.17 0.48 8.36
N GLY A 33 -6.01 0.20 8.98
CA GLY A 33 -4.85 1.08 8.91
C GLY A 33 -4.39 1.34 7.48
N VAL A 34 -4.11 2.61 7.17
CA VAL A 34 -3.64 3.03 5.85
C VAL A 34 -2.16 2.67 5.68
N ALA A 35 -1.81 2.05 4.57
CA ALA A 35 -0.42 1.72 4.24
C ALA A 35 0.32 2.96 3.73
N GLY A 36 1.56 3.13 4.19
CA GLY A 36 2.45 4.21 3.76
C GLY A 36 3.71 3.67 3.13
N GLN A 37 4.42 4.54 2.43
CA GLN A 37 5.72 4.20 1.84
C GLN A 37 6.66 3.73 2.96
N GLY A 38 7.29 2.57 2.77
CA GLY A 38 8.12 1.94 3.78
C GLY A 38 7.40 0.89 4.62
N ASP A 39 6.06 0.85 4.58
CA ASP A 39 5.33 -0.26 5.19
C ASP A 39 5.65 -1.56 4.45
N LEU A 40 5.51 -2.68 5.14
CA LEU A 40 6.01 -3.96 4.67
C LEU A 40 4.96 -4.76 3.92
N HIS A 41 5.41 -5.42 2.87
CA HIS A 41 4.64 -6.32 2.03
C HIS A 41 5.27 -7.70 2.08
N SER A 42 4.48 -8.72 2.39
CA SER A 42 4.93 -10.11 2.41
C SER A 42 4.58 -10.78 1.09
N CYS A 43 5.60 -11.27 0.38
CA CYS A 43 5.42 -11.89 -0.93
C CYS A 43 5.69 -13.39 -0.82
N PRO A 44 4.78 -14.26 -1.30
CA PRO A 44 4.97 -15.71 -1.21
C PRO A 44 5.93 -16.28 -2.26
N ILE A 45 6.34 -15.48 -3.24
CA ILE A 45 7.26 -15.95 -4.28
C ILE A 45 8.62 -16.24 -3.67
N PRO A 46 9.21 -17.42 -3.90
CA PRO A 46 10.54 -17.75 -3.37
C PRO A 46 11.58 -16.70 -3.74
N GLY A 47 12.35 -16.26 -2.75
CA GLY A 47 13.38 -15.23 -2.91
C GLY A 47 12.90 -13.81 -2.76
N HIS A 48 11.59 -13.54 -2.74
CA HIS A 48 11.06 -12.18 -2.55
C HIS A 48 10.95 -11.79 -1.07
N GLY A 49 10.40 -12.67 -0.23
CA GLY A 49 10.30 -12.42 1.21
C GLY A 49 9.44 -11.21 1.57
N VAL A 50 9.86 -10.52 2.64
CA VAL A 50 9.21 -9.29 3.11
C VAL A 50 10.01 -8.10 2.62
N THR A 51 9.36 -7.19 1.87
CA THR A 51 10.01 -6.01 1.32
C THR A 51 9.17 -4.76 1.56
N PRO A 52 9.78 -3.56 1.62
CA PRO A 52 9.01 -2.33 1.80
C PRO A 52 8.26 -1.93 0.53
N LEU A 53 7.15 -1.23 0.73
CA LEU A 53 6.46 -0.54 -0.35
C LEU A 53 7.26 0.72 -0.68
N ILE A 54 7.63 0.92 -1.94
CA ILE A 54 8.61 1.92 -2.33
C ILE A 54 8.04 3.08 -3.13
N SER A 55 6.87 2.95 -3.73
CA SER A 55 6.22 4.07 -4.39
C SER A 55 5.04 4.54 -3.56
N GLY A 56 4.61 5.78 -3.76
CA GLY A 56 3.53 6.33 -2.99
C GLY A 56 2.90 7.52 -3.68
N SER A 57 1.91 8.10 -3.03
CA SER A 57 1.16 9.25 -3.49
C SER A 57 2.04 10.48 -3.71
N ASP A 58 1.67 11.30 -4.70
CA ASP A 58 2.32 12.59 -4.94
C ASP A 58 1.80 13.64 -3.94
N GLY A 59 2.36 13.65 -2.74
CA GLY A 59 2.09 14.67 -1.73
C GLY A 59 1.00 14.35 -0.72
N LYS A 60 0.30 13.23 -0.84
CA LYS A 60 -0.64 12.79 0.18
C LYS A 60 0.06 11.92 1.20
N MET A 61 -0.07 12.26 2.46
CA MET A 61 0.64 11.59 3.55
C MET A 61 -0.32 11.13 4.63
N ALA A 62 0.02 10.02 5.27
CA ALA A 62 -0.64 9.52 6.46
C ALA A 62 0.45 9.09 7.44
N ASP A 63 0.38 9.55 8.68
CA ASP A 63 1.35 9.21 9.72
C ASP A 63 2.80 9.52 9.29
N GLY A 64 2.98 10.64 8.57
CA GLY A 64 4.29 11.09 8.10
C GLY A 64 4.85 10.35 6.89
N LEU A 65 4.08 9.43 6.30
CA LEU A 65 4.51 8.63 5.14
C LEU A 65 3.60 8.88 3.95
N LEU A 66 4.16 8.82 2.74
CA LEU A 66 3.35 8.90 1.51
C LEU A 66 2.39 7.71 1.45
N ILE A 67 1.12 7.99 1.15
CA ILE A 67 0.07 6.96 1.11
C ILE A 67 0.30 6.01 -0.07
N ILE A 68 0.22 4.71 0.19
CA ILE A 68 0.24 3.67 -0.85
C ILE A 68 -1.15 3.52 -1.45
N ARG A 69 -1.21 3.28 -2.76
CA ARG A 69 -2.46 3.14 -3.53
C ARG A 69 -2.37 1.92 -4.43
N ILE A 70 -3.52 1.52 -4.98
CA ILE A 70 -3.51 0.52 -6.07
C ILE A 70 -2.62 1.06 -7.21
N GLY A 71 -1.74 0.19 -7.70
CA GLY A 71 -0.75 0.53 -8.73
C GLY A 71 0.61 0.87 -8.18
N ASP A 72 0.75 1.15 -6.89
CA ASP A 72 2.05 1.34 -6.26
C ASP A 72 2.76 0.00 -6.08
N ILE A 73 4.08 0.04 -5.95
CA ILE A 73 4.90 -1.18 -5.98
C ILE A 73 5.68 -1.39 -4.69
N ALA A 74 5.95 -2.66 -4.40
CA ALA A 74 6.91 -3.08 -3.39
C ALA A 74 8.30 -3.24 -4.01
N GLU A 75 9.33 -3.29 -3.18
CA GLU A 75 10.71 -3.43 -3.65
C GLU A 75 10.92 -4.70 -4.49
N CYS A 76 10.16 -5.76 -4.21
CA CYS A 76 10.26 -7.01 -4.98
C CYS A 76 9.60 -6.92 -6.37
N GLY A 77 8.99 -5.79 -6.71
CA GLY A 77 8.30 -5.61 -7.98
C GLY A 77 6.81 -5.92 -7.95
N ALA A 78 6.28 -6.36 -6.81
CA ALA A 78 4.85 -6.64 -6.67
C ALA A 78 4.04 -5.34 -6.78
N VAL A 79 2.93 -5.39 -7.51
CA VAL A 79 2.04 -4.23 -7.70
C VAL A 79 0.80 -4.41 -6.83
N VAL A 80 0.45 -3.39 -6.06
CA VAL A 80 -0.75 -3.41 -5.21
C VAL A 80 -1.99 -3.41 -6.10
N ILE A 81 -2.90 -4.36 -5.88
CA ILE A 81 -4.08 -4.55 -6.73
C ILE A 81 -5.41 -4.40 -5.99
N THR A 82 -5.42 -4.35 -4.66
CA THR A 82 -6.65 -4.08 -3.90
C THR A 82 -6.47 -2.89 -2.97
N GLY A 83 -7.57 -2.24 -2.65
CA GLY A 83 -7.59 -1.07 -1.79
C GLY A 83 -8.99 -0.73 -1.32
N SER A 84 -9.14 0.45 -0.71
CA SER A 84 -10.43 0.89 -0.20
C SER A 84 -11.47 1.01 -1.32
N PRO A 85 -12.68 0.49 -1.11
CA PRO A 85 -13.77 0.66 -2.09
C PRO A 85 -14.37 2.07 -2.09
N VAL A 86 -14.04 2.91 -1.11
CA VAL A 86 -14.68 4.22 -0.93
C VAL A 86 -13.71 5.40 -0.85
N SER A 87 -12.42 5.17 -0.60
CA SER A 87 -11.43 6.24 -0.44
C SER A 87 -10.32 6.12 -1.47
N SER A 88 -9.97 7.25 -2.06
CA SER A 88 -8.93 7.33 -3.10
C SER A 88 -7.99 8.50 -2.84
N SER A 89 -6.79 8.43 -3.41
CA SER A 89 -5.77 9.46 -3.30
C SER A 89 -5.03 9.64 -4.62
N THR A 90 -4.56 10.84 -4.84
CA THR A 90 -3.67 11.15 -5.97
C THR A 90 -2.26 10.66 -5.74
#